data_1f55cfc3ff2a1dfed6c851f725311a62
#
_entry.id   1f55cfc3ff2a1dfed6c851f725311a62
#
_cell.length_a   1.000
_cell.length_b   1.000
_cell.length_c   1.000
_cell.angle_alpha   90.00
_cell.angle_beta   90.00
_cell.angle_gamma   90.00
#
_symmetry.space_group_name_H-M   'P 1'
#
loop_
_entity.id
_entity.type
_entity.pdbx_description
1 polymer ?
#
loop_
_entity_poly.entity_id
_entity_poly.type
_entity_poly.pdbx_seq_one_letter_code
_entity_poly.pdbx_strand_id
1 'polypeptide(L)'
;MKTKQFKTALSRILCTVLIVAMALFTIGCGQQQKKEPTNNLMEFTQVYEDGAVIGEGETEFTLTVTDKDGNSKKFTVKTDSKTVGQALQDVKIIYGEEGPYGLYISEVNGIVAIYDLDGTYWAFYIVGDYAMSGVDTTDVVSGANYELKVEK
;
A
#
# COMPACT_ATOMS: atom_id res chain seq x y z
N MET A 1 -0.61 61.68 -36.13
CA MET A 1 -1.54 60.52 -36.26
C MET A 1 -0.83 59.15 -36.21
N LYS A 2 0.40 59.00 -35.81
CA LYS A 2 1.13 57.72 -35.77
C LYS A 2 1.10 57.00 -34.41
N THR A 3 0.71 57.67 -33.34
CA THR A 3 0.72 57.10 -31.96
C THR A 3 -0.51 56.26 -31.58
N LYS A 4 -1.65 56.43 -32.25
CA LYS A 4 -2.87 55.64 -31.97
C LYS A 4 -2.81 54.24 -32.59
N GLN A 5 -2.15 54.07 -33.71
CA GLN A 5 -1.97 52.78 -34.40
C GLN A 5 -1.03 51.86 -33.60
N PHE A 6 -0.01 52.45 -32.95
CA PHE A 6 0.96 51.68 -32.19
C PHE A 6 0.37 51.08 -30.90
N LYS A 7 -0.54 51.82 -30.24
CA LYS A 7 -1.20 51.33 -29.01
C LYS A 7 -2.16 50.17 -29.27
N THR A 8 -2.86 50.18 -30.41
CA THR A 8 -3.78 49.11 -30.80
C THR A 8 -3.05 47.84 -31.25
N ALA A 9 -1.89 47.97 -31.92
CA ALA A 9 -1.07 46.85 -32.29
C ALA A 9 -0.44 46.17 -31.07
N LEU A 10 0.08 46.99 -30.13
CA LEU A 10 0.68 46.49 -28.90
C LEU A 10 -0.34 45.77 -27.99
N SER A 11 -1.58 46.29 -27.92
CA SER A 11 -2.69 45.68 -27.18
C SER A 11 -3.12 44.34 -27.78
N ARG A 12 -3.14 44.21 -29.11
CA ARG A 12 -3.48 42.95 -29.78
C ARG A 12 -2.39 41.90 -29.64
N ILE A 13 -1.12 42.29 -29.68
CA ILE A 13 0.03 41.41 -29.45
C ILE A 13 0.04 40.94 -28.00
N LEU A 14 -0.22 41.80 -27.03
CA LEU A 14 -0.27 41.48 -25.62
C LEU A 14 -1.42 40.47 -25.31
N CYS A 15 -2.61 40.65 -25.91
CA CYS A 15 -3.72 39.72 -25.76
C CYS A 15 -3.44 38.33 -26.37
N THR A 16 -2.78 38.27 -27.54
CA THR A 16 -2.44 36.97 -28.15
C THR A 16 -1.37 36.24 -27.41
N VAL A 17 -0.38 36.93 -26.81
CA VAL A 17 0.63 36.30 -25.97
C VAL A 17 0.03 35.77 -24.67
N LEU A 18 -0.93 36.48 -24.05
CA LEU A 18 -1.65 36.04 -22.85
C LEU A 18 -2.52 34.81 -23.11
N ILE A 19 -3.18 34.72 -24.29
CA ILE A 19 -4.01 33.55 -24.67
C ILE A 19 -3.12 32.31 -24.90
N VAL A 20 -1.96 32.48 -25.55
CA VAL A 20 -1.01 31.37 -25.77
C VAL A 20 -0.38 30.91 -24.45
N ALA A 21 -0.10 31.81 -23.50
CA ALA A 21 0.42 31.46 -22.19
C ALA A 21 -0.58 30.67 -21.34
N MET A 22 -1.90 30.96 -21.45
CA MET A 22 -2.94 30.19 -20.76
C MET A 22 -3.18 28.81 -21.38
N ALA A 23 -2.91 28.60 -22.66
CA ALA A 23 -3.06 27.31 -23.32
C ALA A 23 -1.95 26.29 -22.97
N LEU A 24 -0.83 26.75 -22.44
CA LEU A 24 0.28 25.88 -22.05
C LEU A 24 0.18 25.33 -20.61
N PHE A 25 -0.77 25.79 -19.80
CA PHE A 25 -0.99 25.29 -18.44
C PHE A 25 -2.06 24.22 -18.31
N THR A 26 -2.63 23.71 -19.40
CA THR A 26 -3.68 22.68 -19.38
C THR A 26 -3.18 21.27 -19.71
N ILE A 27 -1.86 21.02 -19.73
CA ILE A 27 -1.31 19.67 -19.86
C ILE A 27 -0.72 19.26 -18.50
N GLY A 28 -1.60 18.99 -17.59
CA GLY A 28 -1.33 18.52 -16.24
C GLY A 28 -2.55 17.82 -15.65
N CYS A 29 -3.37 17.15 -16.49
CA CYS A 29 -4.33 16.18 -16.01
C CYS A 29 -3.55 14.90 -15.69
N GLY A 30 -3.12 14.77 -14.45
CA GLY A 30 -2.89 13.48 -13.85
C GLY A 30 -4.16 12.66 -14.08
N GLN A 31 -4.03 11.49 -14.69
CA GLN A 31 -5.08 10.50 -14.74
C GLN A 31 -5.47 10.15 -13.30
N GLN A 32 -6.49 10.80 -12.77
CA GLN A 32 -7.30 10.20 -11.74
C GLN A 32 -7.96 8.99 -12.39
N GLN A 33 -7.39 7.81 -12.14
CA GLN A 33 -8.14 6.58 -12.32
C GLN A 33 -9.42 6.74 -11.49
N LYS A 34 -10.53 6.85 -12.19
CA LYS A 34 -11.88 6.81 -11.65
C LYS A 34 -12.02 5.43 -11.01
N LYS A 35 -11.78 5.36 -9.70
CA LYS A 35 -12.08 4.20 -8.88
C LYS A 35 -13.59 4.04 -8.95
N GLU A 36 -14.08 3.03 -9.65
CA GLU A 36 -15.48 2.61 -9.54
C GLU A 36 -15.77 2.29 -8.07
N PRO A 37 -16.96 2.60 -7.56
CA PRO A 37 -17.34 2.23 -6.22
C PRO A 37 -17.60 0.73 -6.16
N THR A 38 -16.55 -0.04 -5.92
CA THR A 38 -16.68 -1.41 -5.46
C THR A 38 -17.11 -1.37 -4.00
N ASN A 39 -18.20 -2.08 -3.71
CA ASN A 39 -18.81 -2.34 -2.41
C ASN A 39 -17.87 -2.11 -1.23
N ASN A 40 -18.34 -1.28 -0.27
CA ASN A 40 -17.75 -0.96 1.02
C ASN A 40 -17.45 -2.20 1.89
N LEU A 41 -16.46 -2.97 1.54
CA LEU A 41 -15.61 -3.63 2.51
C LEU A 41 -14.53 -2.59 2.82
N MET A 42 -14.45 -2.14 4.06
CA MET A 42 -13.41 -1.21 4.49
C MET A 42 -12.08 -1.88 4.22
N GLU A 43 -11.33 -1.38 3.21
CA GLU A 43 -9.95 -1.79 2.99
C GLU A 43 -9.12 -1.13 4.11
N PHE A 44 -8.75 -1.89 5.12
CA PHE A 44 -7.93 -1.42 6.23
C PHE A 44 -6.44 -1.48 5.91
N THR A 45 -6.07 -2.30 4.92
CA THR A 45 -4.67 -2.49 4.53
C THR A 45 -4.33 -1.74 3.25
N GLN A 46 -3.04 -1.43 3.10
CA GLN A 46 -2.48 -0.99 1.83
C GLN A 46 -2.14 -2.21 0.98
N VAL A 47 -2.51 -2.16 -0.31
CA VAL A 47 -2.22 -3.23 -1.28
C VAL A 47 -0.93 -2.93 -2.00
N TYR A 48 0.00 -3.88 -1.94
CA TYR A 48 1.29 -3.83 -2.61
C TYR A 48 1.36 -4.87 -3.72
N GLU A 49 2.15 -4.58 -4.76
CA GLU A 49 2.41 -5.53 -5.83
C GLU A 49 3.52 -6.52 -5.46
N ASP A 50 3.50 -7.68 -6.11
CA ASP A 50 4.53 -8.71 -5.91
C ASP A 50 5.94 -8.16 -6.20
N GLY A 51 6.89 -8.50 -5.34
CA GLY A 51 8.28 -8.04 -5.40
C GLY A 51 8.50 -6.65 -4.83
N ALA A 52 7.49 -5.97 -4.25
CA ALA A 52 7.66 -4.64 -3.68
C ALA A 52 8.63 -4.63 -2.50
N VAL A 53 9.41 -3.55 -2.40
CA VAL A 53 10.18 -3.19 -1.20
C VAL A 53 9.37 -2.16 -0.45
N ILE A 54 9.00 -2.45 0.79
CA ILE A 54 8.07 -1.65 1.60
C ILE A 54 8.69 -1.30 2.95
N GLY A 55 8.31 -0.13 3.48
CA GLY A 55 8.85 0.38 4.72
C GLY A 55 10.24 0.99 4.60
N GLU A 56 10.76 1.45 5.72
CA GLU A 56 12.08 2.08 5.86
C GLU A 56 12.75 1.54 7.13
N GLY A 57 14.08 1.43 7.12
CA GLY A 57 14.86 0.95 8.27
C GLY A 57 16.13 0.22 7.84
N GLU A 58 16.95 -0.13 8.82
CA GLU A 58 18.23 -0.81 8.59
C GLU A 58 18.08 -2.33 8.52
N THR A 59 17.02 -2.87 9.15
CA THR A 59 16.74 -4.31 9.14
C THR A 59 15.77 -4.64 8.02
N GLU A 60 16.02 -5.73 7.29
CA GLU A 60 15.10 -6.21 6.27
C GLU A 60 14.81 -7.70 6.42
N PHE A 61 13.60 -8.09 6.05
CA PHE A 61 13.17 -9.48 5.97
C PHE A 61 12.23 -9.70 4.78
N THR A 62 12.01 -10.96 4.41
CA THR A 62 11.04 -11.32 3.37
C THR A 62 9.70 -11.68 4.02
N LEU A 63 8.61 -11.10 3.51
CA LEU A 63 7.25 -11.52 3.81
C LEU A 63 6.65 -12.20 2.58
N THR A 64 6.12 -13.40 2.74
CA THR A 64 5.28 -14.08 1.76
C THR A 64 3.83 -14.00 2.22
N VAL A 65 2.92 -13.62 1.35
CA VAL A 65 1.47 -13.62 1.60
C VAL A 65 0.83 -14.58 0.62
N THR A 66 0.19 -15.64 1.14
CA THR A 66 -0.43 -16.70 0.35
C THR A 66 -1.94 -16.71 0.57
N ASP A 67 -2.71 -16.57 -0.50
CA ASP A 67 -4.17 -16.60 -0.46
C ASP A 67 -4.73 -18.02 -0.31
N LYS A 68 -6.07 -18.14 -0.18
CA LYS A 68 -6.78 -19.42 -0.05
C LYS A 68 -6.64 -20.34 -1.27
N ASP A 69 -6.31 -19.78 -2.45
CA ASP A 69 -6.17 -20.51 -3.71
C ASP A 69 -4.70 -20.92 -3.96
N GLY A 70 -3.79 -20.55 -3.04
CA GLY A 70 -2.38 -20.87 -3.09
C GLY A 70 -1.54 -19.88 -3.91
N ASN A 71 -2.11 -18.76 -4.35
CA ASN A 71 -1.32 -17.71 -5.00
C ASN A 71 -0.53 -16.94 -3.96
N SER A 72 0.74 -16.72 -4.24
CA SER A 72 1.65 -16.06 -3.31
C SER A 72 2.23 -14.79 -3.89
N LYS A 73 2.37 -13.75 -3.05
CA LYS A 73 3.14 -12.54 -3.32
C LYS A 73 4.26 -12.43 -2.29
N LYS A 74 5.41 -11.91 -2.71
CA LYS A 74 6.59 -11.72 -1.85
C LYS A 74 6.94 -10.24 -1.76
N PHE A 75 7.33 -9.82 -0.57
CA PHE A 75 7.71 -8.44 -0.26
C PHE A 75 9.03 -8.44 0.49
N THR A 76 9.87 -7.44 0.25
CA THR A 76 10.97 -7.10 1.13
C THR A 76 10.50 -6.01 2.07
N VAL A 77 10.43 -6.30 3.37
CA VAL A 77 10.03 -5.34 4.40
C VAL A 77 11.27 -4.77 5.05
N LYS A 78 11.40 -3.44 5.04
CA LYS A 78 12.45 -2.70 5.76
C LYS A 78 11.86 -2.08 7.01
N THR A 79 12.56 -2.21 8.14
CA THR A 79 12.04 -1.74 9.41
C THR A 79 13.14 -1.52 10.45
N ASP A 80 12.83 -0.67 11.44
CA ASP A 80 13.55 -0.56 12.70
C ASP A 80 12.69 -1.04 13.88
N SER A 81 11.52 -1.61 13.60
CA SER A 81 10.61 -2.16 14.60
C SER A 81 11.16 -3.45 15.19
N LYS A 82 10.83 -3.72 16.46
CA LYS A 82 11.34 -4.89 17.17
C LYS A 82 10.62 -6.16 16.79
N THR A 83 9.29 -6.10 16.60
CA THR A 83 8.49 -7.28 16.30
C THR A 83 7.98 -7.27 14.85
N VAL A 84 7.73 -8.46 14.33
CA VAL A 84 7.18 -8.65 12.99
C VAL A 84 5.81 -7.97 12.87
N GLY A 85 4.96 -8.13 13.89
CA GLY A 85 3.64 -7.50 13.91
C GLY A 85 3.70 -5.99 13.81
N GLN A 86 4.57 -5.33 14.60
CA GLN A 86 4.75 -3.89 14.54
C GLN A 86 5.24 -3.45 13.16
N ALA A 87 6.25 -4.14 12.61
CA ALA A 87 6.80 -3.84 11.29
C ALA A 87 5.72 -3.92 10.19
N LEU A 88 4.86 -4.94 10.22
CA LEU A 88 3.81 -5.13 9.23
C LEU A 88 2.64 -4.14 9.41
N GLN A 89 2.34 -3.72 10.66
CA GLN A 89 1.35 -2.67 10.92
C GLN A 89 1.85 -1.29 10.50
N ASP A 90 3.14 -0.97 10.71
CA ASP A 90 3.75 0.30 10.32
C ASP A 90 3.64 0.54 8.80
N VAL A 91 3.82 -0.50 8.00
CA VAL A 91 3.64 -0.45 6.54
C VAL A 91 2.18 -0.68 6.10
N LYS A 92 1.26 -0.87 7.05
CA LYS A 92 -0.17 -1.10 6.79
C LYS A 92 -0.48 -2.27 5.86
N ILE A 93 0.37 -3.29 5.83
CA ILE A 93 0.12 -4.50 5.04
C ILE A 93 -0.80 -5.48 5.77
N ILE A 94 -0.88 -5.40 7.09
CA ILE A 94 -1.80 -6.19 7.92
C ILE A 94 -2.77 -5.29 8.68
N TYR A 95 -3.96 -5.82 8.92
CA TYR A 95 -4.95 -5.28 9.85
C TYR A 95 -5.49 -6.42 10.73
N GLY A 96 -5.72 -6.10 11.99
CA GLY A 96 -6.27 -7.04 12.96
C GLY A 96 -6.63 -6.35 14.26
N GLU A 97 -7.23 -7.09 15.17
CA GLU A 97 -7.66 -6.61 16.48
C GLU A 97 -6.88 -7.33 17.59
N GLU A 98 -6.56 -6.59 18.64
CA GLU A 98 -5.96 -7.16 19.84
C GLU A 98 -6.94 -8.10 20.54
N GLY A 99 -6.50 -9.32 20.77
CA GLY A 99 -7.27 -10.35 21.47
C GLY A 99 -6.55 -10.90 22.69
N PRO A 100 -7.20 -11.81 23.43
CA PRO A 100 -6.61 -12.39 24.64
C PRO A 100 -5.34 -13.20 24.37
N TYR A 101 -5.08 -13.57 23.13
CA TYR A 101 -3.93 -14.37 22.69
C TYR A 101 -2.98 -13.62 21.76
N GLY A 102 -3.09 -12.28 21.69
CA GLY A 102 -2.32 -11.41 20.81
C GLY A 102 -3.13 -10.87 19.62
N LEU A 103 -2.44 -10.38 18.62
CA LEU A 103 -3.04 -9.78 17.44
C LEU A 103 -3.77 -10.82 16.57
N TYR A 104 -5.09 -10.70 16.45
CA TYR A 104 -5.89 -11.48 15.51
C TYR A 104 -5.94 -10.77 14.16
N ILE A 105 -5.21 -11.30 13.19
CA ILE A 105 -5.12 -10.73 11.84
C ILE A 105 -6.39 -11.10 11.07
N SER A 106 -7.07 -10.10 10.51
CA SER A 106 -8.28 -10.25 9.69
C SER A 106 -8.08 -9.90 8.23
N GLU A 107 -7.07 -9.07 7.92
CA GLU A 107 -6.78 -8.65 6.55
C GLU A 107 -5.27 -8.52 6.33
N VAL A 108 -4.79 -9.02 5.18
CA VAL A 108 -3.40 -8.90 4.74
C VAL A 108 -3.37 -8.51 3.27
N ASN A 109 -2.72 -7.40 2.93
CA ASN A 109 -2.55 -6.94 1.55
C ASN A 109 -3.86 -6.90 0.75
N GLY A 110 -4.96 -6.46 1.39
CA GLY A 110 -6.30 -6.40 0.79
C GLY A 110 -7.06 -7.73 0.75
N ILE A 111 -6.50 -8.81 1.30
CA ILE A 111 -7.14 -10.11 1.36
C ILE A 111 -7.72 -10.32 2.76
N VAL A 112 -9.02 -10.54 2.86
CA VAL A 112 -9.74 -10.79 4.10
C VAL A 112 -9.84 -12.28 4.38
N ALA A 113 -9.53 -12.71 5.62
CA ALA A 113 -9.75 -14.05 6.13
C ALA A 113 -10.20 -13.96 7.58
N ILE A 114 -11.46 -14.29 7.85
CA ILE A 114 -12.08 -14.17 9.18
C ILE A 114 -12.86 -15.44 9.45
N TYR A 115 -12.44 -16.21 10.46
CA TYR A 115 -12.98 -17.54 10.76
C TYR A 115 -14.49 -17.55 10.93
N ASP A 116 -15.04 -16.58 11.63
CA ASP A 116 -16.49 -16.48 11.90
C ASP A 116 -17.32 -16.16 10.65
N LEU A 117 -16.69 -15.67 9.57
CA LEU A 117 -17.38 -15.31 8.34
C LEU A 117 -17.30 -16.40 7.28
N ASP A 118 -16.14 -17.00 7.09
CA ASP A 118 -15.87 -17.92 5.98
C ASP A 118 -15.11 -19.19 6.37
N GLY A 119 -14.80 -19.36 7.65
CA GLY A 119 -14.06 -20.50 8.18
C GLY A 119 -12.57 -20.47 7.84
N THR A 120 -12.04 -19.31 7.42
CA THR A 120 -10.63 -19.12 7.11
C THR A 120 -9.95 -18.21 8.12
N TYR A 121 -8.62 -18.35 8.25
CA TYR A 121 -7.81 -17.54 9.15
C TYR A 121 -6.41 -17.35 8.57
N TRP A 122 -5.68 -16.34 9.07
CA TRP A 122 -4.29 -16.11 8.71
C TRP A 122 -3.36 -16.93 9.61
N ALA A 123 -2.75 -17.96 9.04
CA ALA A 123 -1.70 -18.75 9.67
C ALA A 123 -0.34 -18.09 9.48
N PHE A 124 0.48 -18.06 10.54
CA PHE A 124 1.81 -17.47 10.52
C PHE A 124 2.88 -18.55 10.49
N TYR A 125 3.87 -18.37 9.62
CA TYR A 125 5.01 -19.29 9.45
C TYR A 125 6.33 -18.54 9.55
N ILE A 126 7.32 -19.20 10.11
CA ILE A 126 8.71 -18.72 10.22
C ILE A 126 9.61 -19.72 9.53
N VAL A 127 10.30 -19.31 8.46
CA VAL A 127 11.20 -20.16 7.65
C VAL A 127 10.52 -21.49 7.21
N GLY A 128 9.22 -21.43 6.94
CA GLY A 128 8.42 -22.58 6.47
C GLY A 128 7.78 -23.44 7.57
N ASP A 129 8.10 -23.20 8.83
CA ASP A 129 7.47 -23.90 9.97
C ASP A 129 6.32 -23.07 10.54
N TYR A 130 5.22 -23.75 10.91
CA TYR A 130 4.09 -23.11 11.59
C TYR A 130 4.56 -22.48 12.91
N ALA A 131 4.33 -21.18 13.06
CA ALA A 131 4.79 -20.44 14.22
C ALA A 131 3.98 -20.80 15.47
N MET A 132 4.67 -20.96 16.59
CA MET A 132 4.05 -21.18 17.91
C MET A 132 3.79 -19.88 18.66
N SER A 133 4.13 -18.74 18.06
CA SER A 133 3.93 -17.38 18.59
C SER A 133 3.22 -16.51 17.54
N GLY A 134 2.51 -15.47 17.99
CA GLY A 134 1.91 -14.48 17.10
C GLY A 134 2.97 -13.55 16.48
N VAL A 135 2.59 -12.84 15.44
CA VAL A 135 3.46 -11.83 14.78
C VAL A 135 3.86 -10.71 15.74
N ASP A 136 2.98 -10.35 16.66
CA ASP A 136 3.15 -9.29 17.68
C ASP A 136 4.20 -9.62 18.74
N THR A 137 4.45 -10.90 18.98
CA THR A 137 5.43 -11.40 19.95
C THR A 137 6.68 -12.00 19.31
N THR A 138 6.74 -12.05 17.98
CA THR A 138 7.90 -12.56 17.23
C THR A 138 8.85 -11.42 16.90
N ASP A 139 10.11 -11.54 17.36
CA ASP A 139 11.15 -10.55 17.05
C ASP A 139 11.52 -10.57 15.57
N VAL A 140 11.83 -9.37 15.03
CA VAL A 140 12.37 -9.23 13.67
C VAL A 140 13.79 -9.79 13.64
N VAL A 141 14.04 -10.69 12.68
CA VAL A 141 15.37 -11.21 12.38
C VAL A 141 15.77 -10.82 10.95
N SER A 142 16.92 -10.18 10.81
CA SER A 142 17.43 -9.75 9.51
C SER A 142 17.63 -10.93 8.56
N GLY A 143 17.11 -10.80 7.34
CA GLY A 143 17.18 -11.84 6.31
C GLY A 143 16.25 -13.03 6.53
N ALA A 144 15.40 -13.01 7.57
CA ALA A 144 14.43 -14.08 7.80
C ALA A 144 13.34 -14.10 6.73
N ASN A 145 12.67 -15.26 6.62
CA ASN A 145 11.48 -15.44 5.79
C ASN A 145 10.29 -15.69 6.71
N TYR A 146 9.32 -14.80 6.65
CA TYR A 146 8.01 -14.94 7.30
C TYR A 146 6.94 -15.14 6.25
N GLU A 147 5.90 -15.89 6.59
CA GLU A 147 4.76 -16.09 5.71
C GLU A 147 3.46 -15.93 6.49
N LEU A 148 2.51 -15.23 5.88
CA LEU A 148 1.11 -15.21 6.27
C LEU A 148 0.31 -15.92 5.19
N LYS A 149 -0.38 -16.99 5.57
CA LYS A 149 -1.10 -17.87 4.66
C LYS A 149 -2.53 -18.08 5.12
N VAL A 150 -3.48 -17.99 4.18
CA VAL A 150 -4.89 -18.30 4.49
C VAL A 150 -5.06 -19.81 4.61
N GLU A 151 -5.59 -20.23 5.76
CA GLU A 151 -5.90 -21.63 6.05
C GLU A 151 -7.35 -21.82 6.54
N LYS A 152 -7.80 -23.08 6.68
CA LYS A 152 -9.14 -23.48 7.14
C LYS A 152 -9.06 -24.33 8.38
#